data_dbea37cb8a2d0f1ad23427b3c26cc79f
#
_entry.id   dbea37cb8a2d0f1ad23427b3c26cc79f
#
_cell.length_a   1.000
_cell.length_b   1.000
_cell.length_c   1.000
_cell.angle_alpha   90.00
_cell.angle_beta   90.00
_cell.angle_gamma   90.00
#
_symmetry.space_group_name_H-M   'P 1'
#
loop_
_entity.id
_entity.type
_entity.pdbx_description
1 polymer ?
#
loop_
_entity_poly.entity_id
_entity_poly.type
_entity_poly.pdbx_seq_one_letter_code
_entity_poly.pdbx_strand_id
1 'polypeptide(L)'
;MKLFPSTSTHASARSERSLKSKMAHICLSATFPLLLLGGGSVGAAEVLENSSSISSESAVANSNITLAAGDLYVSPNGSANNPGTINSPTSLANALTQIAPGKTIYLRGGTYSFSETITIERGNNGTSSQRKNLVAYGSEKPVFDFSAQSFASTNRGLQMFGDYWFVKGLEVKGAGDNGIFIGGSYNRLEQIEAHHNRDTGIQIGRYASTAAKSEWPSYNEVIRSYSHNNYDPDDGEDADGFAAKLTVGPGNVFDGCIAAYNVDDGWDLYSKSDTGAIGVVTIRNSIAFANGATADGTSTSNSDGNGFKLGGEKISVNHIVENSIAFNNKKHGFTYNSNPGSIQMKNNTSWNNGQSNFAFDKGTHIFTNNLSFQGGASDKTSGTDVSSTNVWWKNKKSVNDKGLLASAADFVSLVPSVTRSADGTPILGDFLRLANGSDLIGSGTPSGTNVGAR
;
A
#
# COMPACT_ATOMS: atom_id res chain seq x y z
N MET A 1 53.47 8.29 -31.53
CA MET A 1 52.29 7.47 -31.54
C MET A 1 52.09 6.94 -30.12
N LYS A 2 51.33 7.67 -29.28
CA LYS A 2 51.22 7.41 -27.82
C LYS A 2 49.81 6.94 -27.51
N LEU A 3 49.76 5.78 -26.91
CA LEU A 3 48.56 5.16 -26.32
C LEU A 3 48.26 5.85 -24.98
N PHE A 4 47.01 6.20 -24.73
CA PHE A 4 46.46 6.52 -23.41
C PHE A 4 45.37 5.55 -23.05
N PRO A 5 45.33 4.98 -21.85
CA PRO A 5 44.19 4.26 -21.34
C PRO A 5 43.25 5.22 -20.60
N SER A 6 41.99 5.24 -20.96
CA SER A 6 40.93 5.95 -20.22
C SER A 6 40.28 5.04 -19.21
N THR A 7 40.51 5.32 -17.94
CA THR A 7 39.71 4.80 -16.83
C THR A 7 38.54 5.76 -16.60
N SER A 8 37.32 5.35 -16.87
CA SER A 8 36.13 6.09 -16.45
C SER A 8 35.47 5.40 -15.25
N THR A 9 35.73 5.96 -14.07
CA THR A 9 34.95 5.73 -12.86
C THR A 9 33.71 6.62 -12.92
N HIS A 10 32.51 6.03 -13.07
CA HIS A 10 31.27 6.74 -12.82
C HIS A 10 30.93 6.63 -11.35
N ALA A 11 31.28 7.68 -10.62
CA ALA A 11 30.72 7.96 -9.31
C ALA A 11 29.35 8.64 -9.52
N SER A 12 28.34 8.12 -8.86
CA SER A 12 27.02 8.72 -8.68
C SER A 12 27.19 10.10 -8.03
N ALA A 13 26.81 11.16 -8.73
CA ALA A 13 26.80 12.51 -8.18
C ALA A 13 25.59 12.63 -7.23
N ARG A 14 25.82 12.45 -5.93
CA ARG A 14 24.98 13.01 -4.88
C ARG A 14 25.32 14.50 -4.76
N SER A 15 24.28 15.34 -4.82
CA SER A 15 24.40 16.78 -4.61
C SER A 15 24.74 17.05 -3.15
N GLU A 16 25.98 17.49 -2.91
CA GLU A 16 26.36 18.10 -1.63
C GLU A 16 25.71 19.48 -1.51
N ARG A 17 24.79 19.64 -0.57
CA ARG A 17 24.43 20.94 -0.01
C ARG A 17 24.68 20.98 1.48
N SER A 18 25.79 21.57 1.77
CA SER A 18 26.19 22.44 2.89
C SER A 18 25.39 22.40 4.19
N LEU A 19 26.01 21.82 5.20
CA LEU A 19 25.81 22.19 6.62
C LEU A 19 26.14 23.68 6.82
N LYS A 20 25.21 24.48 7.32
CA LYS A 20 25.50 25.62 8.21
C LYS A 20 24.27 25.98 9.03
N SER A 21 24.47 25.90 10.33
CA SER A 21 24.20 26.94 11.31
C SER A 21 23.11 26.77 12.35
N LYS A 22 23.57 26.45 13.53
CA LYS A 22 23.38 27.17 14.81
C LYS A 22 22.07 27.00 15.59
N MET A 23 22.31 26.38 16.73
CA MET A 23 21.62 26.46 18.03
C MET A 23 20.92 27.79 18.32
N ALA A 24 19.71 27.69 18.87
CA ALA A 24 19.29 28.53 19.99
C ALA A 24 18.27 27.78 20.83
N HIS A 25 18.60 27.59 22.11
CA HIS A 25 17.74 27.10 23.15
C HIS A 25 16.66 28.15 23.50
N ILE A 26 15.42 27.73 23.73
CA ILE A 26 14.58 28.36 24.77
C ILE A 26 13.63 27.26 25.30
N CYS A 27 13.80 26.92 26.57
CA CYS A 27 12.82 26.24 27.41
C CYS A 27 11.65 27.18 27.72
N LEU A 28 10.43 26.71 27.56
CA LEU A 28 9.30 27.31 28.29
C LEU A 28 8.35 26.20 28.75
N SER A 29 8.39 25.97 30.04
CA SER A 29 7.46 25.14 30.80
C SER A 29 6.12 25.89 30.96
N ALA A 30 5.02 25.24 30.61
CA ALA A 30 3.67 25.70 30.97
C ALA A 30 2.94 24.57 31.71
N THR A 31 2.80 24.73 32.99
CA THR A 31 1.94 23.97 33.88
C THR A 31 0.50 24.38 33.72
N PHE A 32 -0.42 23.43 33.58
CA PHE A 32 -1.86 23.62 33.66
C PHE A 32 -2.39 22.99 34.97
N PRO A 33 -3.29 23.66 35.68
CA PRO A 33 -3.79 23.18 36.95
C PRO A 33 -4.98 22.22 36.78
N LEU A 34 -4.99 21.23 37.69
CA LEU A 34 -6.04 20.25 37.93
C LEU A 34 -7.21 20.94 38.65
N LEU A 35 -8.43 20.89 38.12
CA LEU A 35 -9.64 21.29 38.82
C LEU A 35 -10.46 20.06 39.21
N LEU A 36 -10.50 19.79 40.53
CA LEU A 36 -11.41 18.82 41.15
C LEU A 36 -12.73 19.53 41.52
N LEU A 37 -13.84 18.95 41.12
CA LEU A 37 -15.16 19.08 41.75
C LEU A 37 -15.86 17.74 41.53
N GLY A 38 -16.26 16.98 42.48
CA GLY A 38 -17.06 17.19 43.65
C GLY A 38 -18.34 16.38 43.51
N GLY A 39 -18.39 15.23 44.13
CA GLY A 39 -19.34 14.47 44.86
C GLY A 39 -20.83 14.40 44.37
N GLY A 40 -21.34 13.17 44.37
CA GLY A 40 -22.76 12.86 44.33
C GLY A 40 -23.01 11.35 44.39
N SER A 41 -23.18 10.84 45.59
CA SER A 41 -23.61 9.46 45.90
C SER A 41 -25.12 9.34 45.75
N VAL A 42 -25.65 8.33 45.07
CA VAL A 42 -26.94 7.69 45.44
C VAL A 42 -26.99 6.24 44.95
N GLY A 43 -27.29 5.34 45.88
CA GLY A 43 -28.29 4.27 45.72
C GLY A 43 -27.80 2.93 45.19
N ALA A 44 -27.43 2.05 46.12
CA ALA A 44 -27.38 0.61 45.86
C ALA A 44 -28.78 0.04 45.61
N ALA A 45 -28.92 -0.79 44.61
CA ALA A 45 -30.00 -1.76 44.45
C ALA A 45 -29.38 -3.14 44.18
N GLU A 46 -29.48 -3.99 45.18
CA GLU A 46 -29.19 -5.41 45.08
C GLU A 46 -30.15 -6.05 44.06
N VAL A 47 -29.62 -6.84 43.12
CA VAL A 47 -30.41 -7.83 42.38
C VAL A 47 -29.61 -9.13 42.37
N LEU A 48 -30.32 -10.10 42.89
CA LEU A 48 -30.01 -11.51 43.14
C LEU A 48 -29.21 -12.21 42.04
N GLU A 49 -28.22 -12.94 42.52
CA GLU A 49 -27.52 -14.00 41.77
C GLU A 49 -28.52 -15.05 41.26
N ASN A 50 -28.42 -15.36 39.98
CA ASN A 50 -28.87 -16.62 39.47
C ASN A 50 -27.75 -17.23 38.64
N SER A 51 -26.99 -18.11 39.29
CA SER A 51 -25.93 -18.89 38.69
C SER A 51 -26.54 -19.96 37.80
N SER A 52 -26.42 -19.80 36.49
CA SER A 52 -26.43 -20.92 35.56
C SER A 52 -25.16 -20.93 34.75
N SER A 53 -24.27 -21.81 35.16
CA SER A 53 -23.07 -22.19 34.45
C SER A 53 -23.44 -22.77 33.09
N ILE A 54 -23.21 -21.96 32.02
CA ILE A 54 -23.13 -22.51 30.67
C ILE A 54 -21.65 -22.39 30.29
N SER A 55 -20.93 -23.49 30.47
CA SER A 55 -19.64 -23.71 29.85
C SER A 55 -19.82 -23.86 28.34
N SER A 56 -19.73 -22.76 27.61
CA SER A 56 -19.48 -22.81 26.17
C SER A 56 -17.99 -22.91 25.96
N GLU A 57 -17.42 -24.10 26.03
CA GLU A 57 -16.22 -24.43 25.30
C GLU A 57 -16.54 -24.25 23.82
N SER A 58 -16.18 -23.10 23.27
CA SER A 58 -16.02 -22.98 21.84
C SER A 58 -14.82 -23.83 21.45
N ALA A 59 -15.09 -25.08 21.11
CA ALA A 59 -14.20 -25.94 20.39
C ALA A 59 -13.85 -25.21 19.08
N VAL A 60 -12.72 -24.50 19.06
CA VAL A 60 -12.06 -24.11 17.82
C VAL A 60 -11.80 -25.42 17.10
N ALA A 61 -12.58 -25.69 16.06
CA ALA A 61 -12.36 -26.81 15.17
C ALA A 61 -10.96 -26.62 14.57
N ASN A 62 -9.97 -27.27 15.15
CA ASN A 62 -8.70 -27.55 14.50
C ASN A 62 -9.03 -28.40 13.28
N SER A 63 -9.30 -27.76 12.15
CA SER A 63 -9.29 -28.45 10.88
C SER A 63 -7.86 -28.97 10.70
N ASN A 64 -7.67 -30.26 10.94
CA ASN A 64 -6.43 -30.94 10.66
C ASN A 64 -6.15 -30.77 9.17
N ILE A 65 -5.34 -29.77 8.81
CA ILE A 65 -4.83 -29.62 7.45
C ILE A 65 -3.93 -30.83 7.22
N THR A 66 -4.41 -31.77 6.41
CA THR A 66 -3.60 -32.91 6.00
C THR A 66 -2.47 -32.39 5.10
N LEU A 67 -1.22 -32.48 5.57
CA LEU A 67 -0.05 -32.11 4.77
C LEU A 67 0.02 -32.94 3.49
N ALA A 68 0.13 -32.24 2.37
CA ALA A 68 0.61 -32.87 1.16
C ALA A 68 2.13 -33.18 1.34
N ALA A 69 2.57 -34.36 0.94
CA ALA A 69 3.97 -34.74 1.06
C ALA A 69 4.89 -33.66 0.44
N GLY A 70 5.84 -33.14 1.23
CA GLY A 70 6.78 -32.08 0.83
C GLY A 70 6.36 -30.66 1.25
N ASP A 71 5.24 -30.47 1.96
CA ASP A 71 4.96 -29.21 2.64
C ASP A 71 5.79 -29.09 3.93
N LEU A 72 6.09 -27.85 4.36
CA LEU A 72 6.96 -27.56 5.48
C LEU A 72 6.29 -26.62 6.48
N TYR A 73 6.51 -26.85 7.77
CA TYR A 73 6.19 -25.90 8.82
C TYR A 73 7.43 -25.15 9.28
N VAL A 74 7.28 -23.84 9.47
CA VAL A 74 8.29 -22.93 9.96
C VAL A 74 7.74 -22.21 11.20
N SER A 75 8.57 -22.00 12.22
CA SER A 75 8.23 -21.22 13.40
C SER A 75 9.35 -20.26 13.78
N PRO A 76 9.09 -19.22 14.62
CA PRO A 76 10.13 -18.29 15.07
C PRO A 76 11.36 -18.99 15.67
N ASN A 77 11.13 -20.13 16.37
CA ASN A 77 12.17 -20.93 17.01
C ASN A 77 12.50 -22.21 16.21
N GLY A 78 12.10 -22.28 14.95
CA GLY A 78 12.38 -23.42 14.07
C GLY A 78 13.88 -23.57 13.80
N SER A 79 14.37 -24.81 13.82
CA SER A 79 15.79 -25.11 13.57
C SER A 79 15.98 -25.69 12.17
N ALA A 80 17.07 -25.31 11.49
CA ALA A 80 17.43 -25.86 10.19
C ALA A 80 17.63 -27.41 10.23
N ASN A 81 17.92 -27.96 11.41
CA ASN A 81 18.08 -29.39 11.60
C ASN A 81 16.75 -30.16 11.79
N ASN A 82 15.64 -29.44 11.92
CA ASN A 82 14.34 -30.05 12.09
C ASN A 82 13.72 -30.46 10.74
N PRO A 83 12.90 -31.51 10.71
CA PRO A 83 12.29 -32.01 9.47
C PRO A 83 11.20 -31.13 8.87
N GLY A 84 10.80 -30.03 9.51
CA GLY A 84 9.75 -29.15 9.02
C GLY A 84 8.33 -29.68 9.23
N THR A 85 8.12 -30.59 10.18
CA THR A 85 6.77 -31.01 10.58
C THR A 85 6.13 -30.02 11.54
N ILE A 86 4.81 -30.12 11.77
CA ILE A 86 4.09 -29.23 12.70
C ILE A 86 4.64 -29.30 14.13
N ASN A 87 5.10 -30.47 14.57
CA ASN A 87 5.63 -30.70 15.91
C ASN A 87 7.16 -30.46 15.98
N SER A 88 7.82 -30.32 14.84
CA SER A 88 9.26 -30.06 14.72
C SER A 88 9.51 -29.12 13.53
N PRO A 89 9.09 -27.84 13.64
CA PRO A 89 9.22 -26.87 12.56
C PRO A 89 10.67 -26.58 12.22
N THR A 90 10.94 -26.37 10.93
CA THR A 90 12.25 -25.93 10.46
C THR A 90 12.40 -24.41 10.51
N SER A 91 13.58 -23.87 10.21
CA SER A 91 13.80 -22.44 10.04
C SER A 91 13.27 -21.96 8.68
N LEU A 92 12.93 -20.66 8.59
CA LEU A 92 12.46 -20.06 7.34
C LEU A 92 13.53 -20.20 6.23
N ALA A 93 14.78 -19.87 6.53
CA ALA A 93 15.87 -19.94 5.56
C ALA A 93 16.00 -21.36 4.98
N ASN A 94 15.95 -22.39 5.83
CA ASN A 94 16.01 -23.77 5.39
C ASN A 94 14.79 -24.16 4.52
N ALA A 95 13.58 -23.75 4.92
CA ALA A 95 12.36 -24.01 4.16
C ALA A 95 12.39 -23.38 2.75
N LEU A 96 12.85 -22.13 2.65
CA LEU A 96 12.95 -21.41 1.36
C LEU A 96 13.90 -22.11 0.38
N THR A 97 14.95 -22.78 0.85
CA THR A 97 15.88 -23.52 -0.02
C THR A 97 15.35 -24.88 -0.46
N GLN A 98 14.48 -25.50 0.33
CA GLN A 98 14.03 -26.88 0.10
C GLN A 98 12.68 -26.99 -0.63
N ILE A 99 11.84 -25.95 -0.55
CA ILE A 99 10.47 -26.02 -1.06
C ILE A 99 10.42 -26.28 -2.56
N ALA A 100 9.67 -27.30 -2.97
CA ALA A 100 9.44 -27.64 -4.36
C ALA A 100 8.23 -26.88 -4.95
N PRO A 101 8.13 -26.69 -6.28
CA PRO A 101 6.93 -26.20 -6.93
C PRO A 101 5.67 -26.97 -6.52
N GLY A 102 4.58 -26.25 -6.31
CA GLY A 102 3.29 -26.79 -5.86
C GLY A 102 3.20 -27.07 -4.35
N LYS A 103 4.27 -26.79 -3.59
CA LYS A 103 4.33 -27.05 -2.15
C LYS A 103 4.19 -25.77 -1.33
N THR A 104 3.90 -25.97 -0.04
CA THR A 104 3.56 -24.88 0.89
C THR A 104 4.50 -24.85 2.09
N ILE A 105 5.03 -23.67 2.37
CA ILE A 105 5.65 -23.32 3.65
C ILE A 105 4.55 -22.71 4.52
N TYR A 106 4.18 -23.38 5.60
CA TYR A 106 3.26 -22.86 6.60
C TYR A 106 4.02 -22.11 7.69
N LEU A 107 3.76 -20.82 7.80
CA LEU A 107 4.32 -19.97 8.84
C LEU A 107 3.45 -20.06 10.10
N ARG A 108 4.04 -20.56 11.20
CA ARG A 108 3.41 -20.52 12.52
C ARG A 108 3.41 -19.09 13.04
N GLY A 109 2.43 -18.74 13.82
CA GLY A 109 2.30 -17.43 14.44
C GLY A 109 3.46 -17.08 15.38
N GLY A 110 3.64 -15.79 15.59
CA GLY A 110 4.70 -15.22 16.42
C GLY A 110 5.68 -14.36 15.63
N THR A 111 6.63 -13.76 16.34
CA THR A 111 7.59 -12.81 15.76
C THR A 111 8.85 -13.53 15.32
N TYR A 112 9.16 -13.41 14.05
CA TYR A 112 10.43 -13.82 13.41
C TYR A 112 11.32 -12.58 13.35
N SER A 113 12.32 -12.50 14.20
CA SER A 113 13.23 -11.35 14.26
C SER A 113 14.42 -11.55 13.35
N PHE A 114 14.65 -10.58 12.48
CA PHE A 114 15.72 -10.60 11.49
C PHE A 114 16.59 -9.35 11.58
N SER A 115 17.90 -9.51 11.50
CA SER A 115 18.88 -8.42 11.34
C SER A 115 19.35 -8.24 9.90
N GLU A 116 18.95 -9.16 9.01
CA GLU A 116 19.34 -9.19 7.61
C GLU A 116 18.12 -9.39 6.71
N THR A 117 18.25 -9.04 5.44
CA THR A 117 17.25 -9.27 4.40
C THR A 117 16.96 -10.76 4.22
N ILE A 118 15.70 -11.12 4.19
CA ILE A 118 15.27 -12.47 3.80
C ILE A 118 15.02 -12.47 2.29
N THR A 119 15.74 -13.32 1.56
CA THR A 119 15.65 -13.37 0.10
C THR A 119 15.06 -14.69 -0.41
N ILE A 120 14.04 -14.58 -1.24
CA ILE A 120 13.65 -15.64 -2.17
C ILE A 120 14.48 -15.42 -3.43
N GLU A 121 15.49 -16.25 -3.60
CA GLU A 121 16.53 -16.08 -4.61
C GLU A 121 15.99 -16.19 -6.05
N ARG A 122 16.67 -15.51 -6.98
CA ARG A 122 16.37 -15.64 -8.41
C ARG A 122 16.57 -17.10 -8.85
N GLY A 123 15.59 -17.63 -9.59
CA GLY A 123 15.57 -19.04 -9.97
C GLY A 123 14.93 -19.97 -8.94
N ASN A 124 14.65 -19.49 -7.73
CA ASN A 124 13.82 -20.21 -6.77
C ASN A 124 12.34 -20.04 -7.15
N ASN A 125 11.93 -20.63 -8.27
CA ASN A 125 10.64 -20.39 -8.90
C ASN A 125 9.63 -21.51 -8.62
N GLY A 126 8.34 -21.11 -8.55
CA GLY A 126 7.23 -22.00 -8.87
C GLY A 126 7.04 -22.13 -10.38
N THR A 127 5.85 -22.57 -10.80
CA THR A 127 5.41 -22.57 -12.21
C THR A 127 3.99 -22.00 -12.30
N SER A 128 3.51 -21.74 -13.51
CA SER A 128 2.16 -21.23 -13.73
C SER A 128 1.06 -22.15 -13.17
N SER A 129 1.29 -23.46 -13.15
CA SER A 129 0.35 -24.47 -12.61
C SER A 129 0.69 -24.91 -11.18
N GLN A 130 1.91 -24.63 -10.70
CA GLN A 130 2.41 -25.08 -9.41
C GLN A 130 3.20 -23.98 -8.72
N ARG A 131 2.49 -22.99 -8.13
CA ARG A 131 3.15 -21.95 -7.35
C ARG A 131 3.85 -22.54 -6.13
N LYS A 132 4.94 -21.92 -5.70
CA LYS A 132 5.46 -22.10 -4.35
C LYS A 132 4.69 -21.21 -3.39
N ASN A 133 4.33 -21.71 -2.22
CA ASN A 133 3.47 -20.97 -1.31
C ASN A 133 4.18 -20.69 0.02
N LEU A 134 4.05 -19.46 0.52
CA LEU A 134 4.51 -19.02 1.84
C LEU A 134 3.30 -18.39 2.54
N VAL A 135 2.66 -19.13 3.43
CA VAL A 135 1.34 -18.74 3.96
C VAL A 135 1.26 -18.89 5.48
N ALA A 136 0.53 -18.02 6.13
CA ALA A 136 0.20 -18.15 7.53
C ALA A 136 -0.58 -19.46 7.78
N TYR A 137 -0.26 -20.17 8.85
CA TYR A 137 -0.96 -21.40 9.21
C TYR A 137 -2.32 -21.10 9.86
N GLY A 138 -3.40 -21.52 9.23
CA GLY A 138 -4.75 -21.28 9.72
C GLY A 138 -5.05 -19.78 9.92
N SER A 139 -5.38 -19.39 11.14
CA SER A 139 -5.63 -18.01 11.55
C SER A 139 -4.45 -17.40 12.35
N GLU A 140 -3.31 -18.08 12.39
CA GLU A 140 -2.13 -17.60 13.08
C GLU A 140 -1.54 -16.36 12.37
N LYS A 141 -0.85 -15.51 13.15
CA LYS A 141 -0.27 -14.25 12.65
C LYS A 141 1.24 -14.31 12.73
N PRO A 142 1.92 -14.66 11.64
CA PRO A 142 3.37 -14.53 11.54
C PRO A 142 3.76 -13.06 11.31
N VAL A 143 4.73 -12.57 12.08
CA VAL A 143 5.28 -11.23 11.98
C VAL A 143 6.76 -11.32 11.62
N PHE A 144 7.17 -10.79 10.49
CA PHE A 144 8.56 -10.61 10.11
C PHE A 144 9.03 -9.25 10.59
N ASP A 145 9.80 -9.23 11.66
CA ASP A 145 10.29 -8.01 12.32
C ASP A 145 11.77 -7.78 11.96
N PHE A 146 12.00 -6.74 11.18
CA PHE A 146 13.33 -6.30 10.73
C PHE A 146 13.85 -5.09 11.52
N SER A 147 13.26 -4.76 12.66
CA SER A 147 13.64 -3.56 13.44
C SER A 147 15.10 -3.56 13.91
N ALA A 148 15.78 -4.70 13.88
CA ALA A 148 17.21 -4.81 14.14
C ALA A 148 18.11 -4.37 12.97
N GLN A 149 17.56 -4.16 11.78
CA GLN A 149 18.32 -3.64 10.63
C GLN A 149 18.66 -2.16 10.83
N SER A 150 19.85 -1.75 10.39
CA SER A 150 20.18 -0.33 10.22
C SER A 150 19.50 0.23 8.97
N PHE A 151 19.32 1.55 8.95
CA PHE A 151 18.86 2.25 7.73
C PHE A 151 19.93 2.16 6.64
N ALA A 152 19.60 1.52 5.54
CA ALA A 152 20.44 1.47 4.33
C ALA A 152 19.61 0.89 3.16
N SER A 153 19.81 1.40 1.95
CA SER A 153 19.10 0.99 0.72
C SER A 153 19.31 -0.48 0.30
N THR A 154 20.13 -1.21 1.01
CA THR A 154 20.33 -2.66 0.83
C THR A 154 19.61 -3.51 1.86
N ASN A 155 19.08 -2.88 2.92
CA ASN A 155 18.50 -3.56 4.07
C ASN A 155 16.98 -3.69 3.94
N ARG A 156 16.54 -4.34 2.87
CA ARG A 156 15.13 -4.68 2.65
C ARG A 156 14.66 -5.73 3.64
N GLY A 157 13.37 -5.78 3.87
CA GLY A 157 12.78 -6.85 4.68
C GLY A 157 12.73 -8.18 3.91
N LEU A 158 11.59 -8.49 3.29
CA LEU A 158 11.43 -9.66 2.42
C LEU A 158 11.72 -9.28 0.97
N GLN A 159 12.73 -9.87 0.36
CA GLN A 159 13.13 -9.66 -1.02
C GLN A 159 12.74 -10.88 -1.88
N MET A 160 11.89 -10.67 -2.90
CA MET A 160 11.34 -11.74 -3.72
C MET A 160 11.86 -11.64 -5.15
N PHE A 161 12.91 -12.39 -5.49
CA PHE A 161 13.46 -12.46 -6.86
C PHE A 161 13.00 -13.70 -7.64
N GLY A 162 12.41 -14.68 -6.95
CA GLY A 162 11.78 -15.83 -7.59
C GLY A 162 10.43 -15.50 -8.21
N ASP A 163 10.04 -16.30 -9.20
CA ASP A 163 8.77 -16.17 -9.92
C ASP A 163 7.73 -17.19 -9.41
N TYR A 164 6.44 -16.87 -9.65
CA TYR A 164 5.31 -17.76 -9.34
C TYR A 164 5.22 -18.17 -7.86
N TRP A 165 5.45 -17.21 -6.95
CA TRP A 165 5.18 -17.40 -5.53
C TRP A 165 3.78 -16.90 -5.16
N PHE A 166 3.20 -17.53 -4.15
CA PHE A 166 2.01 -17.06 -3.44
C PHE A 166 2.36 -16.83 -1.98
N VAL A 167 2.25 -15.57 -1.53
CA VAL A 167 2.52 -15.16 -0.14
C VAL A 167 1.24 -14.65 0.48
N LYS A 168 0.85 -15.17 1.66
CA LYS A 168 -0.42 -14.81 2.28
C LYS A 168 -0.37 -14.70 3.79
N GLY A 169 -1.03 -13.65 4.32
CA GLY A 169 -1.32 -13.51 5.75
C GLY A 169 -0.10 -13.16 6.59
N LEU A 170 0.85 -12.39 6.06
CA LEU A 170 2.11 -12.02 6.67
C LEU A 170 2.12 -10.55 7.05
N GLU A 171 2.56 -10.23 8.27
CA GLU A 171 2.94 -8.88 8.69
C GLU A 171 4.45 -8.71 8.50
N VAL A 172 4.87 -7.56 7.91
CA VAL A 172 6.28 -7.21 7.67
C VAL A 172 6.52 -5.80 8.18
N LYS A 173 7.49 -5.63 9.09
CA LYS A 173 7.75 -4.33 9.70
C LYS A 173 9.20 -4.06 9.99
N GLY A 174 9.52 -2.76 10.11
CA GLY A 174 10.78 -2.28 10.64
C GLY A 174 11.99 -2.48 9.73
N ALA A 175 11.79 -2.77 8.44
CA ALA A 175 12.90 -2.91 7.49
C ALA A 175 13.72 -1.63 7.37
N GLY A 176 15.04 -1.79 7.17
CA GLY A 176 15.97 -0.67 6.98
C GLY A 176 15.85 0.03 5.63
N ASP A 177 15.03 -0.51 4.72
CA ASP A 177 14.66 -0.03 3.39
C ASP A 177 13.21 -0.47 3.12
N ASN A 178 12.86 -0.95 1.93
CA ASN A 178 11.53 -1.45 1.63
C ASN A 178 11.10 -2.62 2.54
N GLY A 179 9.84 -2.64 2.98
CA GLY A 179 9.30 -3.77 3.73
C GLY A 179 9.30 -5.07 2.92
N ILE A 180 8.70 -5.02 1.72
CA ILE A 180 8.76 -6.10 0.73
C ILE A 180 9.22 -5.53 -0.62
N PHE A 181 10.20 -6.17 -1.24
CA PHE A 181 10.66 -5.84 -2.58
C PHE A 181 10.43 -7.01 -3.54
N ILE A 182 9.68 -6.77 -4.62
CA ILE A 182 9.32 -7.79 -5.62
C ILE A 182 10.13 -7.54 -6.90
N GLY A 183 11.13 -8.39 -7.14
CA GLY A 183 11.96 -8.35 -8.35
C GLY A 183 11.68 -9.50 -9.33
N GLY A 184 10.89 -10.49 -8.93
CA GLY A 184 10.40 -11.57 -9.77
C GLY A 184 9.05 -11.27 -10.41
N SER A 185 8.54 -12.18 -11.24
CA SER A 185 7.31 -12.04 -12.00
C SER A 185 6.26 -13.08 -11.61
N TYR A 186 4.99 -12.79 -11.94
CA TYR A 186 3.88 -13.71 -11.70
C TYR A 186 3.65 -14.07 -10.23
N ASN A 187 4.14 -13.26 -9.29
CA ASN A 187 3.93 -13.46 -7.87
C ASN A 187 2.57 -12.91 -7.44
N ARG A 188 1.98 -13.53 -6.42
CA ARG A 188 0.74 -13.06 -5.79
C ARG A 188 0.95 -12.89 -4.29
N LEU A 189 0.75 -11.68 -3.81
CA LEU A 189 0.75 -11.33 -2.40
C LEU A 189 -0.69 -11.04 -1.97
N GLU A 190 -1.16 -11.65 -0.89
CA GLU A 190 -2.53 -11.50 -0.43
C GLU A 190 -2.60 -11.33 1.08
N GLN A 191 -3.39 -10.37 1.55
CA GLN A 191 -3.56 -10.12 2.99
C GLN A 191 -2.22 -9.82 3.70
N ILE A 192 -1.35 -9.07 3.04
CA ILE A 192 -0.09 -8.61 3.63
C ILE A 192 -0.33 -7.32 4.39
N GLU A 193 0.35 -7.17 5.54
CA GLU A 193 0.44 -5.91 6.25
C GLU A 193 1.90 -5.47 6.29
N ALA A 194 2.24 -4.32 5.69
CA ALA A 194 3.60 -3.79 5.63
C ALA A 194 3.64 -2.41 6.28
N HIS A 195 4.47 -2.23 7.34
CA HIS A 195 4.44 -0.97 8.08
C HIS A 195 5.74 -0.64 8.82
N HIS A 196 5.91 0.65 9.13
CA HIS A 196 7.07 1.18 9.86
C HIS A 196 8.41 0.79 9.20
N ASN A 197 8.42 0.61 7.87
CA ASN A 197 9.63 0.40 7.10
C ASN A 197 10.25 1.76 6.75
N ARG A 198 11.55 1.77 6.43
CA ARG A 198 12.31 3.00 6.20
C ARG A 198 12.44 3.40 4.74
N ASP A 199 11.51 2.95 3.93
CA ASP A 199 11.23 3.26 2.53
C ASP A 199 9.82 2.71 2.25
N THR A 200 9.45 2.46 0.99
CA THR A 200 8.14 1.94 0.58
C THR A 200 7.76 0.63 1.28
N GLY A 201 6.52 0.51 1.73
CA GLY A 201 6.04 -0.73 2.35
C GLY A 201 6.11 -1.94 1.42
N ILE A 202 5.55 -1.86 0.20
CA ILE A 202 5.65 -2.92 -0.83
C ILE A 202 6.02 -2.29 -2.17
N GLN A 203 7.23 -2.60 -2.67
CA GLN A 203 7.74 -2.08 -3.94
C GLN A 203 7.96 -3.18 -4.97
N ILE A 204 7.59 -2.90 -6.23
CA ILE A 204 7.92 -3.71 -7.41
C ILE A 204 9.01 -2.97 -8.18
N GLY A 205 10.13 -3.65 -8.50
CA GLY A 205 11.25 -3.10 -9.26
C GLY A 205 12.24 -4.19 -9.67
N ARG A 206 13.12 -3.93 -10.64
CA ARG A 206 14.07 -4.92 -11.16
C ARG A 206 14.96 -5.51 -10.07
N TYR A 207 15.27 -6.79 -10.16
CA TYR A 207 16.10 -7.50 -9.20
C TYR A 207 17.58 -7.08 -9.18
N ALA A 208 18.08 -6.52 -10.29
CA ALA A 208 19.47 -6.03 -10.41
C ALA A 208 19.52 -4.81 -11.34
N SER A 209 20.47 -3.91 -11.09
CA SER A 209 20.67 -2.70 -11.91
C SER A 209 20.98 -3.01 -13.39
N THR A 210 21.51 -4.18 -13.67
CA THR A 210 21.86 -4.68 -15.02
C THR A 210 20.74 -5.47 -15.69
N ALA A 211 19.62 -5.75 -14.99
CA ALA A 211 18.50 -6.50 -15.55
C ALA A 211 17.93 -5.80 -16.80
N ALA A 212 17.84 -6.52 -17.91
CA ALA A 212 17.24 -6.04 -19.14
C ALA A 212 15.76 -5.73 -18.96
N LYS A 213 15.20 -4.83 -19.78
CA LYS A 213 13.77 -4.46 -19.69
C LYS A 213 12.82 -5.66 -19.84
N SER A 214 13.20 -6.68 -20.58
CA SER A 214 12.46 -7.94 -20.72
C SER A 214 12.43 -8.80 -19.44
N GLU A 215 13.31 -8.51 -18.49
CA GLU A 215 13.40 -9.20 -17.20
C GLU A 215 12.75 -8.41 -16.06
N TRP A 216 12.18 -7.23 -16.37
CA TRP A 216 11.54 -6.43 -15.35
C TRP A 216 10.31 -7.13 -14.78
N PRO A 217 10.07 -7.04 -13.46
CA PRO A 217 8.98 -7.75 -12.78
C PRO A 217 7.62 -7.42 -13.39
N SER A 218 6.91 -8.45 -13.82
CA SER A 218 5.68 -8.37 -14.60
C SER A 218 4.61 -9.29 -14.04
N TYR A 219 3.33 -8.93 -14.24
CA TYR A 219 2.19 -9.78 -13.89
C TYR A 219 2.15 -10.19 -12.43
N ASN A 220 2.65 -9.34 -11.51
CA ASN A 220 2.49 -9.54 -10.08
C ASN A 220 1.13 -8.99 -9.61
N GLU A 221 0.55 -9.63 -8.62
CA GLU A 221 -0.71 -9.22 -8.00
C GLU A 221 -0.48 -8.95 -6.51
N VAL A 222 -0.85 -7.76 -6.03
CA VAL A 222 -0.92 -7.42 -4.61
C VAL A 222 -2.38 -7.19 -4.27
N ILE A 223 -2.93 -8.05 -3.41
CA ILE A 223 -4.37 -8.15 -3.21
C ILE A 223 -4.72 -7.98 -1.73
N ARG A 224 -5.72 -7.14 -1.43
CA ARG A 224 -6.30 -6.96 -0.10
C ARG A 224 -5.23 -6.78 0.99
N SER A 225 -4.18 -6.03 0.64
CA SER A 225 -3.04 -5.76 1.49
C SER A 225 -3.10 -4.35 2.07
N TYR A 226 -2.46 -4.14 3.20
CA TYR A 226 -2.43 -2.86 3.90
C TYR A 226 -1.00 -2.41 4.10
N SER A 227 -0.68 -1.20 3.65
CA SER A 227 0.64 -0.60 3.84
C SER A 227 0.51 0.76 4.52
N HIS A 228 1.22 0.95 5.65
CA HIS A 228 1.01 2.14 6.47
C HIS A 228 2.21 2.50 7.35
N ASN A 229 2.26 3.79 7.75
CA ASN A 229 3.28 4.31 8.65
C ASN A 229 4.72 4.03 8.18
N ASN A 230 4.95 4.01 6.89
CA ASN A 230 6.30 3.91 6.35
C ASN A 230 6.94 5.30 6.35
N TYR A 231 8.22 5.38 6.70
CA TYR A 231 8.95 6.62 6.88
C TYR A 231 10.41 6.47 6.46
N ASP A 232 10.82 7.17 5.41
CA ASP A 232 12.22 7.30 5.04
C ASP A 232 12.91 8.35 5.91
N PRO A 233 13.90 7.96 6.74
CA PRO A 233 14.58 8.89 7.62
C PRO A 233 15.60 9.80 6.91
N ASP A 234 15.94 9.56 5.63
CA ASP A 234 16.90 10.38 4.88
C ASP A 234 16.25 11.70 4.43
N ASP A 235 15.21 11.63 3.62
CA ASP A 235 14.51 12.83 3.13
C ASP A 235 12.99 12.71 3.11
N GLY A 236 12.44 11.51 3.25
CA GLY A 236 11.01 11.23 3.29
C GLY A 236 10.32 11.20 1.92
N GLU A 237 11.08 11.18 0.82
CA GLU A 237 10.50 11.20 -0.53
C GLU A 237 10.11 9.82 -1.07
N ASP A 238 10.64 8.73 -0.51
CA ASP A 238 10.47 7.38 -1.05
C ASP A 238 9.59 6.46 -0.20
N ALA A 239 9.12 6.92 0.96
CA ALA A 239 8.31 6.12 1.88
C ALA A 239 6.84 6.04 1.48
N ASP A 240 6.57 5.36 0.37
CA ASP A 240 5.21 5.12 -0.13
C ASP A 240 4.52 3.95 0.59
N GLY A 241 3.21 3.86 0.47
CA GLY A 241 2.49 2.64 0.81
C GLY A 241 2.84 1.51 -0.15
N PHE A 242 2.61 1.75 -1.42
CA PHE A 242 2.89 0.83 -2.52
C PHE A 242 3.60 1.55 -3.65
N ALA A 243 4.60 0.90 -4.25
CA ALA A 243 5.25 1.43 -5.43
C ALA A 243 5.40 0.37 -6.52
N ALA A 244 5.19 0.80 -7.75
CA ALA A 244 5.60 0.07 -8.95
C ALA A 244 6.32 1.09 -9.83
N LYS A 245 7.59 1.35 -9.51
CA LYS A 245 8.32 2.51 -10.04
C LYS A 245 9.66 2.16 -10.67
N LEU A 246 10.16 3.04 -11.51
CA LEU A 246 11.48 3.07 -12.16
C LEU A 246 11.71 1.94 -13.19
N THR A 247 11.49 0.68 -12.83
CA THR A 247 11.90 -0.48 -13.64
C THR A 247 10.92 -1.63 -13.50
N VAL A 248 9.72 -1.42 -13.97
CA VAL A 248 8.57 -2.32 -13.82
C VAL A 248 8.08 -2.75 -15.20
N GLY A 249 7.87 -4.05 -15.40
CA GLY A 249 7.25 -4.61 -16.59
C GLY A 249 5.72 -4.53 -16.57
N PRO A 250 5.03 -5.00 -17.61
CA PRO A 250 3.59 -4.86 -17.74
C PRO A 250 2.79 -5.79 -16.82
N GLY A 251 1.52 -5.45 -16.63
CA GLY A 251 0.51 -6.36 -16.07
C GLY A 251 0.52 -6.50 -14.55
N ASN A 252 1.24 -5.65 -13.82
CA ASN A 252 1.19 -5.63 -12.37
C ASN A 252 -0.13 -5.01 -11.88
N VAL A 253 -0.73 -5.59 -10.84
CA VAL A 253 -2.06 -5.23 -10.33
C VAL A 253 -2.03 -5.03 -8.82
N PHE A 254 -2.65 -3.95 -8.35
CA PHE A 254 -3.04 -3.73 -6.95
C PHE A 254 -4.56 -3.77 -6.87
N ASP A 255 -5.13 -4.66 -6.06
CA ASP A 255 -6.57 -4.86 -5.97
C ASP A 255 -7.05 -4.95 -4.51
N GLY A 256 -7.96 -4.06 -4.12
CA GLY A 256 -8.51 -4.04 -2.77
C GLY A 256 -7.49 -3.67 -1.70
N CYS A 257 -6.45 -2.92 -2.04
CA CYS A 257 -5.39 -2.53 -1.12
C CYS A 257 -5.70 -1.21 -0.40
N ILE A 258 -5.08 -1.01 0.76
CA ILE A 258 -5.18 0.23 1.55
C ILE A 258 -3.77 0.77 1.77
N ALA A 259 -3.54 2.05 1.43
CA ALA A 259 -2.36 2.81 1.79
C ALA A 259 -2.74 3.99 2.69
N ALA A 260 -2.16 4.06 3.89
CA ALA A 260 -2.52 5.12 4.82
C ALA A 260 -1.34 5.55 5.70
N TYR A 261 -1.28 6.83 6.03
CA TYR A 261 -0.28 7.35 6.96
C TYR A 261 1.17 7.07 6.53
N ASN A 262 1.45 6.96 5.25
CA ASN A 262 2.81 6.91 4.74
C ASN A 262 3.35 8.34 4.60
N VAL A 263 4.64 8.53 4.84
CA VAL A 263 5.21 9.89 4.83
C VAL A 263 5.21 10.48 3.44
N ASP A 264 5.39 9.66 2.40
CA ASP A 264 5.22 10.12 1.02
C ASP A 264 3.85 9.71 0.47
N ASP A 265 3.77 9.02 -0.64
CA ASP A 265 2.53 8.76 -1.36
C ASP A 265 1.82 7.46 -0.91
N GLY A 266 0.53 7.34 -1.18
CA GLY A 266 -0.16 6.07 -1.04
C GLY A 266 0.30 5.07 -2.10
N TRP A 267 0.37 5.50 -3.36
CA TRP A 267 0.96 4.78 -4.49
C TRP A 267 1.90 5.67 -5.28
N ASP A 268 3.07 5.13 -5.66
CA ASP A 268 3.97 5.76 -6.62
C ASP A 268 4.23 4.86 -7.85
N LEU A 269 3.89 5.37 -9.05
CA LEU A 269 4.13 4.73 -10.34
C LEU A 269 5.14 5.53 -11.17
N TYR A 270 6.22 5.98 -10.57
CA TYR A 270 7.18 6.88 -11.18
C TYR A 270 7.96 6.22 -12.33
N SER A 271 7.98 6.87 -13.48
CA SER A 271 8.89 6.56 -14.59
C SER A 271 10.04 7.55 -14.59
N LYS A 272 11.26 7.10 -14.91
CA LYS A 272 12.48 7.90 -14.94
C LYS A 272 13.12 7.86 -16.33
N SER A 273 13.65 8.98 -16.78
CA SER A 273 14.27 9.12 -18.11
C SER A 273 15.44 8.17 -18.33
N ASP A 274 16.21 7.89 -17.29
CA ASP A 274 17.34 6.97 -17.36
C ASP A 274 16.97 5.55 -17.75
N THR A 275 15.75 5.11 -17.36
CA THR A 275 15.24 3.76 -17.61
C THR A 275 14.09 3.73 -18.61
N GLY A 276 13.47 4.89 -18.86
CA GLY A 276 12.33 5.06 -19.74
C GLY A 276 11.00 4.62 -19.12
N ALA A 277 9.99 4.44 -19.97
CA ALA A 277 8.65 4.08 -19.55
C ALA A 277 8.60 2.71 -18.86
N ILE A 278 7.92 2.65 -17.71
CA ILE A 278 7.52 1.40 -17.06
C ILE A 278 6.35 0.74 -17.80
N GLY A 279 6.04 -0.49 -17.45
CA GLY A 279 4.84 -1.17 -17.94
C GLY A 279 3.56 -0.59 -17.36
N VAL A 280 2.43 -0.86 -18.01
CA VAL A 280 1.11 -0.46 -17.51
C VAL A 280 0.81 -1.20 -16.20
N VAL A 281 0.41 -0.43 -15.20
CA VAL A 281 -0.04 -0.91 -13.89
C VAL A 281 -1.54 -0.65 -13.75
N THR A 282 -2.26 -1.60 -13.17
CA THR A 282 -3.68 -1.47 -12.82
C THR A 282 -3.84 -1.34 -11.30
N ILE A 283 -4.56 -0.33 -10.84
CA ILE A 283 -4.97 -0.16 -9.44
C ILE A 283 -6.49 -0.16 -9.42
N ARG A 284 -7.09 -1.02 -8.59
CA ARG A 284 -8.55 -1.09 -8.49
C ARG A 284 -9.04 -1.42 -7.08
N ASN A 285 -10.27 -0.99 -6.77
CA ASN A 285 -10.93 -1.28 -5.51
C ASN A 285 -10.10 -0.86 -4.28
N SER A 286 -9.19 0.11 -4.44
CA SER A 286 -8.15 0.44 -3.48
C SER A 286 -8.40 1.80 -2.82
N ILE A 287 -7.81 2.00 -1.65
CA ILE A 287 -8.04 3.20 -0.83
C ILE A 287 -6.71 3.81 -0.42
N ALA A 288 -6.54 5.12 -0.68
CA ALA A 288 -5.42 5.92 -0.20
C ALA A 288 -5.92 7.03 0.71
N PHE A 289 -5.46 7.08 1.97
CA PHE A 289 -5.89 8.15 2.85
C PHE A 289 -4.82 8.57 3.86
N ALA A 290 -4.86 9.84 4.23
CA ALA A 290 -3.99 10.43 5.24
C ALA A 290 -2.48 10.22 4.99
N ASN A 291 -2.06 10.08 3.70
CA ASN A 291 -0.65 10.04 3.34
C ASN A 291 -0.06 11.46 3.33
N GLY A 292 1.25 11.56 3.57
CA GLY A 292 2.01 12.79 3.79
C GLY A 292 2.47 12.98 5.23
N ALA A 293 2.07 12.08 6.13
CA ALA A 293 2.54 11.95 7.51
C ALA A 293 2.18 10.57 8.04
N THR A 294 2.95 10.07 9.00
CA THR A 294 2.60 8.89 9.79
C THR A 294 1.43 9.18 10.74
N ALA A 295 0.83 8.16 11.33
CA ALA A 295 -0.31 8.33 12.24
C ALA A 295 0.04 9.12 13.53
N ASP A 296 1.29 9.13 13.95
CA ASP A 296 1.79 9.96 15.06
C ASP A 296 2.15 11.40 14.65
N GLY A 297 1.96 11.75 13.37
CA GLY A 297 2.22 13.07 12.82
C GLY A 297 3.64 13.31 12.32
N THR A 298 4.51 12.30 12.28
CA THR A 298 5.84 12.43 11.68
C THR A 298 5.71 12.70 10.19
N SER A 299 6.35 13.75 9.71
CA SER A 299 6.32 14.17 8.30
C SER A 299 7.61 14.91 7.94
N THR A 300 7.88 15.06 6.65
CA THR A 300 9.01 15.84 6.13
C THR A 300 8.54 16.95 5.21
N SER A 301 9.41 17.92 4.95
CA SER A 301 9.13 19.00 4.00
C SER A 301 9.21 18.54 2.54
N ASN A 302 9.88 17.42 2.27
CA ASN A 302 10.14 16.93 0.92
C ASN A 302 9.04 15.98 0.44
N SER A 303 8.30 15.35 1.37
CA SER A 303 7.26 14.40 1.02
C SER A 303 6.12 15.05 0.22
N ASP A 304 5.68 14.36 -0.82
CA ASP A 304 4.55 14.77 -1.63
C ASP A 304 3.22 14.56 -0.90
N GLY A 305 2.95 13.38 -0.41
CA GLY A 305 1.72 13.04 0.31
C GLY A 305 0.49 13.00 -0.59
N ASN A 306 0.62 12.43 -1.79
CA ASN A 306 -0.53 12.16 -2.66
C ASN A 306 -1.21 10.84 -2.29
N GLY A 307 -2.47 10.66 -2.69
CA GLY A 307 -3.10 9.35 -2.64
C GLY A 307 -2.53 8.40 -3.69
N PHE A 308 -2.61 8.82 -4.95
CA PHE A 308 -2.14 8.04 -6.10
C PHE A 308 -1.32 8.94 -7.04
N LYS A 309 -0.01 8.68 -7.13
CA LYS A 309 0.94 9.35 -8.02
C LYS A 309 1.22 8.45 -9.23
N LEU A 310 0.76 8.87 -10.41
CA LEU A 310 0.59 8.01 -11.58
C LEU A 310 1.59 8.33 -12.70
N GLY A 311 2.83 8.63 -12.37
CA GLY A 311 3.85 8.88 -13.36
C GLY A 311 5.02 9.72 -12.90
N GLY A 312 5.89 10.09 -13.82
CA GLY A 312 7.07 10.93 -13.61
C GLY A 312 7.74 11.37 -14.89
N GLU A 313 8.57 12.41 -14.82
CA GLU A 313 9.49 12.91 -15.84
C GLU A 313 8.92 13.06 -17.27
N LYS A 314 7.61 13.34 -17.39
CA LYS A 314 6.90 13.53 -18.68
C LYS A 314 6.93 12.29 -19.58
N ILE A 315 7.03 11.10 -18.98
CA ILE A 315 7.04 9.84 -19.69
C ILE A 315 5.61 9.29 -19.77
N SER A 316 5.16 8.98 -21.01
CA SER A 316 3.81 8.47 -21.24
C SER A 316 3.66 7.01 -20.85
N VAL A 317 2.74 6.72 -19.92
CA VAL A 317 2.29 5.37 -19.57
C VAL A 317 0.78 5.39 -19.36
N ASN A 318 0.05 4.43 -19.92
CA ASN A 318 -1.41 4.38 -19.89
C ASN A 318 -1.90 3.51 -18.72
N HIS A 319 -1.64 3.92 -17.49
CA HIS A 319 -2.11 3.23 -16.29
C HIS A 319 -3.64 3.17 -16.22
N ILE A 320 -4.15 2.22 -15.44
CA ILE A 320 -5.59 2.04 -15.22
C ILE A 320 -5.87 2.18 -13.72
N VAL A 321 -6.77 3.09 -13.36
CA VAL A 321 -7.21 3.27 -11.97
C VAL A 321 -8.74 3.27 -11.94
N GLU A 322 -9.31 2.29 -11.25
CA GLU A 322 -10.75 2.12 -11.21
C GLU A 322 -11.29 1.76 -9.83
N ASN A 323 -12.53 2.19 -9.54
CA ASN A 323 -13.25 1.90 -8.29
C ASN A 323 -12.44 2.21 -7.03
N SER A 324 -11.55 3.21 -7.08
CA SER A 324 -10.63 3.53 -6.00
C SER A 324 -11.00 4.85 -5.32
N ILE A 325 -10.59 4.99 -4.06
CA ILE A 325 -10.96 6.13 -3.22
C ILE A 325 -9.71 6.79 -2.66
N ALA A 326 -9.63 8.13 -2.77
CA ALA A 326 -8.57 8.94 -2.20
C ALA A 326 -9.17 10.02 -1.27
N PHE A 327 -8.73 10.07 0.00
CA PHE A 327 -9.24 11.11 0.88
C PHE A 327 -8.23 11.52 1.97
N ASN A 328 -8.35 12.77 2.42
CA ASN A 328 -7.53 13.35 3.50
C ASN A 328 -6.00 13.23 3.28
N ASN A 329 -5.53 13.03 2.04
CA ASN A 329 -4.10 13.05 1.76
C ASN A 329 -3.58 14.50 1.80
N LYS A 330 -2.32 14.68 2.19
CA LYS A 330 -1.68 16.00 2.38
C LYS A 330 -1.73 16.86 1.12
N LYS A 331 -1.61 16.25 -0.08
CA LYS A 331 -1.54 16.94 -1.36
C LYS A 331 -2.72 16.56 -2.26
N HIS A 332 -2.52 15.74 -3.26
CA HIS A 332 -3.57 15.36 -4.22
C HIS A 332 -4.22 14.01 -3.91
N GLY A 333 -5.48 13.85 -4.28
CA GLY A 333 -6.10 12.52 -4.27
C GLY A 333 -5.51 11.63 -5.35
N PHE A 334 -5.64 12.05 -6.60
CA PHE A 334 -5.05 11.40 -7.77
C PHE A 334 -4.26 12.43 -8.57
N THR A 335 -3.01 12.10 -8.94
CA THR A 335 -2.19 12.97 -9.79
C THR A 335 -1.52 12.20 -10.92
N TYR A 336 -1.55 12.80 -12.13
CA TYR A 336 -0.82 12.26 -13.28
C TYR A 336 0.70 12.39 -13.14
N ASN A 337 1.16 13.24 -12.22
CA ASN A 337 2.56 13.54 -11.93
C ASN A 337 3.42 13.68 -13.20
N SER A 338 3.03 14.57 -14.09
CA SER A 338 3.67 14.83 -15.39
C SER A 338 3.59 13.69 -16.43
N ASN A 339 2.87 12.60 -16.19
CA ASN A 339 2.64 11.54 -17.19
C ASN A 339 1.63 12.01 -18.26
N PRO A 340 2.02 12.32 -19.51
CA PRO A 340 1.11 12.83 -20.52
C PRO A 340 0.33 11.73 -21.27
N GLY A 341 0.45 10.49 -20.85
CA GLY A 341 -0.21 9.34 -21.48
C GLY A 341 -1.72 9.31 -21.27
N SER A 342 -2.38 8.31 -21.81
CA SER A 342 -3.83 8.11 -21.72
C SER A 342 -4.18 7.26 -20.48
N ILE A 343 -3.95 7.80 -19.27
CA ILE A 343 -4.35 7.14 -18.03
C ILE A 343 -5.88 7.00 -18.03
N GLN A 344 -6.38 5.81 -17.73
CA GLN A 344 -7.79 5.52 -17.60
C GLN A 344 -8.23 5.66 -16.15
N MET A 345 -9.11 6.63 -15.88
CA MET A 345 -9.67 6.94 -14.56
C MET A 345 -11.16 6.62 -14.58
N LYS A 346 -11.60 5.53 -13.93
CA LYS A 346 -12.97 5.07 -13.99
C LYS A 346 -13.57 4.81 -12.61
N ASN A 347 -14.75 5.37 -12.35
CA ASN A 347 -15.50 5.13 -11.11
C ASN A 347 -14.67 5.40 -9.84
N ASN A 348 -13.80 6.42 -9.82
CA ASN A 348 -13.04 6.77 -8.63
C ASN A 348 -13.74 7.86 -7.84
N THR A 349 -13.57 7.85 -6.52
CA THR A 349 -14.05 8.92 -5.63
C THR A 349 -12.87 9.58 -4.94
N SER A 350 -12.84 10.91 -4.95
CA SER A 350 -11.82 11.69 -4.25
C SER A 350 -12.46 12.76 -3.38
N TRP A 351 -12.07 12.79 -2.10
CA TRP A 351 -12.70 13.65 -1.11
C TRP A 351 -11.68 14.28 -0.16
N ASN A 352 -11.82 15.59 0.07
CA ASN A 352 -11.13 16.35 1.15
C ASN A 352 -9.59 16.19 1.16
N ASN A 353 -8.94 16.08 0.00
CA ASN A 353 -7.48 16.12 -0.07
C ASN A 353 -6.97 17.57 0.04
N GLY A 354 -5.78 17.75 0.58
CA GLY A 354 -5.22 19.07 0.90
C GLY A 354 -5.01 20.00 -0.30
N GLN A 355 -4.92 19.44 -1.51
CA GLN A 355 -4.91 20.17 -2.77
C GLN A 355 -6.03 19.66 -3.69
N SER A 356 -5.77 19.46 -4.99
CA SER A 356 -6.79 18.96 -5.92
C SER A 356 -7.12 17.48 -5.64
N ASN A 357 -8.39 17.14 -5.70
CA ASN A 357 -8.81 15.75 -5.68
C ASN A 357 -8.33 15.00 -6.92
N PHE A 358 -8.37 15.67 -8.10
CA PHE A 358 -7.80 15.19 -9.37
C PHE A 358 -6.87 16.25 -9.95
N ALA A 359 -5.58 15.94 -10.09
CA ALA A 359 -4.54 16.83 -10.60
C ALA A 359 -3.96 16.30 -11.91
N PHE A 360 -4.61 16.61 -13.03
CA PHE A 360 -4.27 16.17 -14.37
C PHE A 360 -4.16 17.39 -15.30
N ASP A 361 -3.08 18.15 -15.20
CA ASP A 361 -2.89 19.42 -15.92
C ASP A 361 -2.70 19.26 -17.42
N LYS A 362 -2.13 18.14 -17.87
CA LYS A 362 -1.79 17.84 -19.27
C LYS A 362 -1.97 16.35 -19.52
N GLY A 363 -2.06 15.99 -20.80
CA GLY A 363 -2.16 14.60 -21.23
C GLY A 363 -3.47 14.30 -21.95
N THR A 364 -3.63 13.04 -22.32
CA THR A 364 -4.78 12.53 -23.07
C THR A 364 -5.57 11.51 -22.23
N HIS A 365 -5.74 11.83 -20.95
CA HIS A 365 -6.40 10.94 -19.98
C HIS A 365 -7.86 10.69 -20.34
N ILE A 366 -8.40 9.56 -19.89
CA ILE A 366 -9.76 9.12 -20.15
C ILE A 366 -10.50 9.02 -18.82
N PHE A 367 -11.52 9.85 -18.64
CA PHE A 367 -12.28 9.93 -17.40
C PHE A 367 -13.70 9.39 -17.60
N THR A 368 -14.15 8.49 -16.72
CA THR A 368 -15.49 7.91 -16.75
C THR A 368 -16.02 7.78 -15.32
N ASN A 369 -17.17 8.39 -15.00
CA ASN A 369 -17.88 8.25 -13.73
C ASN A 369 -17.07 8.59 -12.48
N ASN A 370 -16.11 9.50 -12.54
CA ASN A 370 -15.35 9.88 -11.34
C ASN A 370 -16.13 10.93 -10.53
N LEU A 371 -15.96 10.88 -9.21
CA LEU A 371 -16.58 11.79 -8.26
C LEU A 371 -15.52 12.51 -7.45
N SER A 372 -15.52 13.83 -7.54
CA SER A 372 -14.71 14.73 -6.73
C SER A 372 -15.57 15.56 -5.82
N PHE A 373 -15.29 15.55 -4.51
CA PHE A 373 -16.05 16.28 -3.52
C PHE A 373 -15.14 16.95 -2.49
N GLN A 374 -15.31 18.24 -2.24
CA GLN A 374 -14.58 19.03 -1.24
C GLN A 374 -13.05 18.87 -1.32
N GLY A 375 -12.42 19.27 -2.41
CA GLY A 375 -10.94 19.36 -2.51
C GLY A 375 -10.41 20.69 -1.96
N GLY A 376 -9.15 20.70 -1.51
CA GLY A 376 -8.48 21.94 -1.07
C GLY A 376 -8.26 22.94 -2.21
N ALA A 377 -8.14 22.46 -3.45
CA ALA A 377 -8.06 23.24 -4.67
C ALA A 377 -8.97 22.67 -5.76
N SER A 378 -9.29 23.47 -6.78
CA SER A 378 -10.06 23.00 -7.94
C SER A 378 -9.33 21.89 -8.68
N ASP A 379 -10.10 20.92 -9.19
CA ASP A 379 -9.57 19.86 -10.03
C ASP A 379 -9.06 20.41 -11.37
N LYS A 380 -8.06 19.70 -11.88
CA LYS A 380 -7.49 19.91 -13.20
C LYS A 380 -7.63 18.59 -13.97
N THR A 381 -8.32 18.61 -15.10
CA THR A 381 -8.74 17.40 -15.80
C THR A 381 -8.50 17.55 -17.30
N SER A 382 -7.24 17.44 -17.71
CA SER A 382 -6.85 17.41 -19.15
C SER A 382 -7.07 16.02 -19.72
N GLY A 383 -7.88 15.90 -20.75
CA GLY A 383 -8.23 14.64 -21.41
C GLY A 383 -9.68 14.59 -21.89
N THR A 384 -10.18 13.39 -22.09
CA THR A 384 -11.56 13.13 -22.56
C THR A 384 -12.45 12.75 -21.38
N ASP A 385 -13.50 13.55 -21.14
CA ASP A 385 -14.60 13.20 -20.22
C ASP A 385 -15.64 12.40 -21.00
N VAL A 386 -15.69 11.11 -20.76
CA VAL A 386 -16.58 10.18 -21.47
C VAL A 386 -18.02 10.45 -21.01
N SER A 387 -18.86 10.85 -21.97
CA SER A 387 -20.30 11.08 -21.77
C SER A 387 -20.64 12.13 -20.72
N SER A 388 -19.68 13.00 -20.35
CA SER A 388 -19.86 14.04 -19.31
C SER A 388 -20.44 13.46 -18.00
N THR A 389 -19.96 12.30 -17.58
CA THR A 389 -20.47 11.60 -16.39
C THR A 389 -19.63 11.84 -15.15
N ASN A 390 -18.50 12.55 -15.29
CA ASN A 390 -17.66 12.86 -14.15
C ASN A 390 -18.16 14.11 -13.42
N VAL A 391 -18.09 14.10 -12.10
CA VAL A 391 -18.40 15.25 -11.24
C VAL A 391 -17.08 15.79 -10.68
N TRP A 392 -16.76 17.05 -10.98
CA TRP A 392 -15.50 17.68 -10.65
C TRP A 392 -15.65 18.77 -9.60
N TRP A 393 -14.68 18.87 -8.69
CA TRP A 393 -14.59 19.97 -7.73
C TRP A 393 -13.98 21.20 -8.39
N LYS A 394 -14.84 22.18 -8.71
CA LYS A 394 -14.45 23.46 -9.34
C LYS A 394 -15.19 24.61 -8.67
N ASN A 395 -14.49 25.70 -8.36
CA ASN A 395 -15.10 26.89 -7.75
C ASN A 395 -15.93 26.58 -6.49
N LYS A 396 -15.42 25.68 -5.62
CA LYS A 396 -16.09 25.24 -4.38
C LYS A 396 -17.43 24.54 -4.60
N LYS A 397 -17.64 23.93 -5.74
CA LYS A 397 -18.80 23.09 -6.08
C LYS A 397 -18.35 21.83 -6.78
N SER A 398 -19.05 20.73 -6.51
CA SER A 398 -18.90 19.45 -7.21
C SER A 398 -19.98 19.35 -8.29
N VAL A 399 -19.62 19.55 -9.54
CA VAL A 399 -20.60 19.67 -10.63
C VAL A 399 -20.03 19.08 -11.93
N ASN A 400 -20.90 18.54 -12.76
CA ASN A 400 -20.58 18.15 -14.13
C ASN A 400 -21.16 19.16 -15.16
N ASP A 401 -20.82 18.97 -16.43
CA ASP A 401 -21.25 19.85 -17.52
C ASP A 401 -22.75 19.74 -17.84
N LYS A 402 -23.45 18.74 -17.29
CA LYS A 402 -24.91 18.55 -17.43
C LYS A 402 -25.71 19.12 -16.25
N GLY A 403 -25.02 19.74 -15.27
CA GLY A 403 -25.67 20.34 -14.11
C GLY A 403 -25.91 19.35 -12.95
N LEU A 404 -25.43 18.10 -13.02
CA LEU A 404 -25.45 17.17 -11.90
C LEU A 404 -24.54 17.72 -10.80
N LEU A 405 -25.08 17.92 -9.60
CA LEU A 405 -24.43 18.57 -8.47
C LEU A 405 -24.32 17.60 -7.29
N ALA A 406 -23.10 17.27 -6.88
CA ALA A 406 -22.89 16.54 -5.64
C ALA A 406 -22.84 17.47 -4.43
N SER A 407 -23.55 17.11 -3.38
CA SER A 407 -23.65 17.80 -2.10
C SER A 407 -23.43 16.84 -0.92
N ALA A 408 -23.37 17.33 0.29
CA ALA A 408 -23.27 16.47 1.48
C ALA A 408 -24.51 15.56 1.66
N ALA A 409 -25.67 15.96 1.14
CA ALA A 409 -26.90 15.18 1.21
C ALA A 409 -26.88 13.92 0.33
N ASP A 410 -25.96 13.87 -0.64
CA ASP A 410 -25.78 12.70 -1.49
C ASP A 410 -25.08 11.53 -0.80
N PHE A 411 -24.55 11.72 0.40
CA PHE A 411 -23.83 10.71 1.15
C PHE A 411 -24.54 10.36 2.46
N VAL A 412 -24.56 9.08 2.81
CA VAL A 412 -25.08 8.63 4.10
C VAL A 412 -24.19 9.14 5.23
N SER A 413 -22.87 9.14 5.02
CA SER A 413 -21.90 9.66 5.98
C SER A 413 -20.66 10.23 5.28
N LEU A 414 -20.17 11.33 5.81
CA LEU A 414 -18.87 11.91 5.48
C LEU A 414 -17.86 11.74 6.64
N VAL A 415 -18.20 10.93 7.65
CA VAL A 415 -17.28 10.60 8.75
C VAL A 415 -16.41 9.45 8.29
N PRO A 416 -15.07 9.61 8.19
CA PRO A 416 -14.17 8.56 7.74
C PRO A 416 -14.25 7.30 8.59
N SER A 417 -14.38 6.16 7.94
CA SER A 417 -14.33 4.85 8.56
C SER A 417 -13.71 3.88 7.56
N VAL A 418 -12.54 3.33 7.90
CA VAL A 418 -11.86 2.31 7.10
C VAL A 418 -11.43 1.19 8.03
N THR A 419 -11.98 0.01 7.79
CA THR A 419 -11.58 -1.23 8.47
C THR A 419 -11.35 -2.32 7.43
N ARG A 420 -10.99 -3.51 7.88
CA ARG A 420 -10.76 -4.67 6.99
C ARG A 420 -11.58 -5.85 7.48
N SER A 421 -12.18 -6.59 6.57
CA SER A 421 -12.75 -7.90 6.87
C SER A 421 -11.66 -8.93 7.16
N ALA A 422 -12.06 -10.11 7.61
CA ALA A 422 -11.13 -11.21 7.89
C ALA A 422 -10.32 -11.65 6.66
N ASP A 423 -10.86 -11.45 5.46
CA ASP A 423 -10.18 -11.76 4.19
C ASP A 423 -9.37 -10.56 3.65
N GLY A 424 -9.23 -9.49 4.43
CA GLY A 424 -8.47 -8.28 4.08
C GLY A 424 -9.22 -7.26 3.22
N THR A 425 -10.47 -7.55 2.79
CA THR A 425 -11.27 -6.63 1.97
C THR A 425 -11.54 -5.33 2.74
N PRO A 426 -11.32 -4.15 2.13
CA PRO A 426 -11.62 -2.86 2.75
C PRO A 426 -13.13 -2.71 3.05
N ILE A 427 -13.44 -2.23 4.25
CA ILE A 427 -14.80 -1.94 4.71
C ILE A 427 -14.87 -0.46 5.09
N LEU A 428 -15.74 0.30 4.43
CA LEU A 428 -15.94 1.73 4.69
C LEU A 428 -17.25 2.02 5.45
N GLY A 429 -18.07 1.01 5.75
CA GLY A 429 -19.38 1.20 6.39
C GLY A 429 -20.23 2.18 5.58
N ASP A 430 -20.72 3.22 6.23
CA ASP A 430 -21.53 4.28 5.62
C ASP A 430 -20.71 5.43 5.02
N PHE A 431 -19.41 5.48 5.25
CA PHE A 431 -18.54 6.54 4.75
C PHE A 431 -18.55 6.57 3.22
N LEU A 432 -18.86 7.72 2.64
CA LEU A 432 -19.01 7.98 1.20
C LEU A 432 -20.03 7.07 0.49
N ARG A 433 -20.88 6.34 1.22
CA ARG A 433 -21.96 5.58 0.60
C ARG A 433 -23.03 6.55 0.11
N LEU A 434 -23.48 6.38 -1.14
CA LEU A 434 -24.54 7.23 -1.68
C LEU A 434 -25.84 7.02 -0.89
N ALA A 435 -26.49 8.13 -0.55
CA ALA A 435 -27.77 8.14 0.14
C ALA A 435 -28.89 7.74 -0.83
N ASN A 436 -29.94 7.11 -0.30
CA ASN A 436 -31.12 6.82 -1.09
C ASN A 436 -31.72 8.11 -1.67
N GLY A 437 -31.93 8.15 -2.97
CA GLY A 437 -32.44 9.34 -3.67
C GLY A 437 -31.35 10.31 -4.12
N SER A 438 -30.06 10.01 -3.91
CA SER A 438 -28.97 10.77 -4.55
C SER A 438 -29.08 10.67 -6.07
N ASP A 439 -28.97 11.80 -6.75
CA ASP A 439 -28.97 11.89 -8.20
C ASP A 439 -27.65 11.40 -8.85
N LEU A 440 -26.65 11.07 -8.06
CA LEU A 440 -25.43 10.36 -8.48
C LEU A 440 -25.69 8.88 -8.78
N ILE A 441 -26.77 8.30 -8.22
CA ILE A 441 -27.15 6.90 -8.44
C ILE A 441 -27.69 6.76 -9.88
N GLY A 442 -27.11 5.84 -10.64
CA GLY A 442 -27.55 5.54 -12.01
C GLY A 442 -27.22 6.60 -13.05
N SER A 443 -26.57 7.71 -12.68
CA SER A 443 -26.26 8.84 -13.57
C SER A 443 -24.98 8.66 -14.37
N GLY A 444 -24.28 7.56 -14.20
CA GLY A 444 -23.05 7.24 -14.91
C GLY A 444 -23.27 6.58 -16.27
N THR A 445 -22.19 6.07 -16.85
CA THR A 445 -22.17 5.35 -18.11
C THR A 445 -21.47 3.99 -17.93
N PRO A 446 -22.05 2.87 -18.47
CA PRO A 446 -23.38 2.78 -19.10
C PRO A 446 -24.52 3.17 -18.16
N SER A 447 -25.70 3.45 -18.71
CA SER A 447 -26.90 3.83 -17.93
C SER A 447 -27.17 2.87 -16.78
N GLY A 448 -27.49 3.38 -15.60
CA GLY A 448 -27.65 2.61 -14.37
C GLY A 448 -26.37 2.44 -13.53
N THR A 449 -25.22 2.90 -14.03
CA THR A 449 -23.99 2.94 -13.23
C THR A 449 -23.98 4.18 -12.33
N ASN A 450 -23.47 4.06 -11.12
CA ASN A 450 -23.26 5.20 -10.23
C ASN A 450 -22.07 6.07 -10.67
N VAL A 451 -22.10 7.33 -10.25
CA VAL A 451 -20.92 8.19 -10.32
C VAL A 451 -20.11 8.03 -9.04
N GLY A 452 -18.82 7.72 -9.18
CA GLY A 452 -17.93 7.42 -8.05
C GLY A 452 -17.74 5.91 -7.80
N ALA A 453 -16.92 5.60 -6.79
CA ALA A 453 -16.52 4.24 -6.43
C ALA A 453 -17.55 3.48 -5.55
N ARG A 454 -18.65 4.14 -5.14
CA ARG A 454 -19.61 3.57 -4.19
C ARG A 454 -21.05 3.90 -4.55
#